data_cea72b758aeef88030eeada18353ee83
#
_entry.id   cea72b758aeef88030eeada18353ee83
#
_cell.length_a   1.000
_cell.length_b   1.000
_cell.length_c   1.000
_cell.angle_alpha   90.00
_cell.angle_beta   90.00
_cell.angle_gamma   90.00
#
_symmetry.space_group_name_H-M   'P 1'
#
loop_
_entity.id
_entity.type
_entity.pdbx_description
1 polymer ?
#
loop_
_entity_poly.entity_id
_entity_poly.type
_entity_poly.pdbx_seq_one_letter_code
_entity_poly.pdbx_strand_id
1 'polypeptide(L)'
;ANKTVTQKLDELGVLLKLQFITHSYPHDWRTKKPIIFRATTQWFASIDQIRDELLEQIHSVSWVPAWGEQRMHNMIADRNDWCISRQRAWGVPIPIIYGEDDTPIMDQAIFDHVAKLVGEYGSNVWFERDVKDLLPEGYTNEHSPNGIFRKETDTMDVWFDSGSSHTGAMMDRGLGYPADLYFEGSDQYRGWFNSSLIIGVAAHGKAPYKTVLSHGFVLDGKGNKMSKSLGNTVDPIKLVNQYGADIVRLWATSVAYQQDVRISDEIMKQVAEGYRKIRNTMRFVLGNLNDFKASDLVEIKDLPGVDQYMLAKLNELMKAYDEAYANYDFATANQEILNYFTNTLSSFYMDFTKDILYIEDANSPRRRQVQTVLYHHAKTMMKLLSTVLVFTAEELHDHFHCDETKAESIFLEPKYELFDIENEEEVLAYFSKFMEVRKDVLKSMEGLRNEKLIKSNMETKVTLSLKDEYKDIANLKDDLKQLFIVAKVELVDDTTLEEYETSYIKVEKFNGVQCPRCWNYFDEDEMNGELCSRCASVAHRVAE
;
A
#
# COMPACT_ATOMS: atom_id res chain seq x y z
N ALA A 1 -3.19 -52.35 16.23
CA ALA A 1 -2.80 -52.36 17.66
C ALA A 1 -4.06 -52.51 18.55
N ASN A 2 -5.06 -51.63 18.45
CA ASN A 2 -6.21 -51.63 19.37
C ASN A 2 -6.95 -52.98 19.41
N LYS A 3 -7.25 -53.58 18.24
CA LYS A 3 -7.90 -54.87 18.14
C LYS A 3 -7.10 -55.99 18.84
N THR A 4 -5.75 -55.99 18.64
CA THR A 4 -4.87 -56.98 19.25
C THR A 4 -4.81 -56.83 20.78
N VAL A 5 -4.75 -55.58 21.26
CA VAL A 5 -4.74 -55.26 22.70
C VAL A 5 -6.07 -55.68 23.36
N THR A 6 -7.21 -55.33 22.77
CA THR A 6 -8.50 -55.72 23.32
C THR A 6 -8.73 -57.23 23.33
N GLN A 7 -8.29 -57.96 22.28
CA GLN A 7 -8.33 -59.42 22.25
C GLN A 7 -7.48 -60.03 23.37
N LYS A 8 -6.26 -59.48 23.58
CA LYS A 8 -5.39 -59.96 24.64
C LYS A 8 -5.93 -59.73 26.04
N LEU A 9 -6.58 -58.56 26.27
CA LEU A 9 -7.24 -58.27 27.54
C LEU A 9 -8.44 -59.19 27.79
N ASP A 10 -9.17 -59.55 26.73
CA ASP A 10 -10.29 -60.50 26.80
C ASP A 10 -9.78 -61.92 27.12
N GLU A 11 -8.75 -62.42 26.43
CA GLU A 11 -8.09 -63.70 26.69
C GLU A 11 -7.61 -63.83 28.14
N LEU A 12 -7.15 -62.73 28.73
CA LEU A 12 -6.66 -62.67 30.11
C LEU A 12 -7.80 -62.53 31.15
N GLY A 13 -9.07 -62.37 30.70
CA GLY A 13 -10.23 -62.17 31.57
C GLY A 13 -10.24 -60.84 32.31
N VAL A 14 -9.49 -59.82 31.84
CA VAL A 14 -9.39 -58.50 32.47
C VAL A 14 -10.09 -57.40 31.67
N LEU A 15 -10.73 -57.74 30.56
CA LEU A 15 -11.50 -56.79 29.76
C LEU A 15 -12.84 -56.51 30.43
N LEU A 16 -12.97 -55.33 31.02
CA LEU A 16 -14.21 -54.96 31.73
C LEU A 16 -15.38 -54.66 30.75
N LYS A 17 -15.11 -53.91 29.67
CA LYS A 17 -16.09 -53.54 28.65
C LYS A 17 -15.39 -53.08 27.37
N LEU A 18 -15.91 -53.47 26.21
CA LEU A 18 -15.53 -52.95 24.91
C LEU A 18 -16.64 -52.07 24.36
N GLN A 19 -16.30 -50.82 24.00
CA GLN A 19 -17.21 -49.89 23.36
C GLN A 19 -16.54 -49.25 22.16
N PHE A 20 -17.22 -49.21 21.03
CA PHE A 20 -16.74 -48.51 19.84
C PHE A 20 -17.23 -47.07 19.89
N ILE A 21 -16.29 -46.13 19.69
CA ILE A 21 -16.56 -44.70 19.61
C ILE A 21 -15.97 -44.16 18.32
N THR A 22 -16.60 -43.12 17.77
CA THR A 22 -16.05 -42.34 16.65
C THR A 22 -15.60 -40.99 17.20
N HIS A 23 -14.35 -40.67 17.02
CA HIS A 23 -13.79 -39.38 17.44
C HIS A 23 -12.65 -38.96 16.50
N SER A 24 -12.30 -37.66 16.54
CA SER A 24 -11.13 -37.16 15.84
C SER A 24 -9.86 -37.75 16.46
N TYR A 25 -8.97 -38.26 15.64
CA TYR A 25 -7.69 -38.81 16.06
C TYR A 25 -6.55 -38.17 15.31
N PRO A 26 -5.45 -37.76 15.96
CA PRO A 26 -4.32 -37.12 15.30
C PRO A 26 -3.58 -38.10 14.37
N HIS A 27 -3.27 -37.59 13.17
CA HIS A 27 -2.53 -38.31 12.14
C HIS A 27 -1.28 -37.50 11.79
N ASP A 28 -0.22 -38.22 11.45
CA ASP A 28 0.97 -37.60 10.88
C ASP A 28 0.62 -36.83 9.60
N TRP A 29 1.00 -35.57 9.55
CA TRP A 29 0.57 -34.68 8.46
C TRP A 29 1.10 -35.11 7.09
N ARG A 30 2.24 -35.84 7.06
CA ARG A 30 2.90 -36.28 5.82
C ARG A 30 2.42 -37.66 5.39
N THR A 31 2.44 -38.63 6.28
CA THR A 31 2.06 -40.01 5.98
C THR A 31 0.56 -40.28 6.05
N LYS A 32 -0.18 -39.38 6.68
CA LYS A 32 -1.64 -39.51 6.95
C LYS A 32 -2.01 -40.73 7.80
N LYS A 33 -1.03 -41.33 8.46
CA LYS A 33 -1.27 -42.47 9.35
C LYS A 33 -1.53 -41.99 10.79
N PRO A 34 -2.33 -42.75 11.58
CA PRO A 34 -2.50 -42.48 13.00
C PRO A 34 -1.16 -42.45 13.72
N ILE A 35 -0.99 -41.49 14.62
CA ILE A 35 0.18 -41.41 15.52
C ILE A 35 -0.11 -42.11 16.86
N ILE A 36 0.91 -42.31 17.66
CA ILE A 36 0.81 -42.73 19.06
C ILE A 36 1.22 -41.59 19.98
N PHE A 37 0.61 -41.51 21.14
CA PHE A 37 1.05 -40.64 22.22
C PHE A 37 2.19 -41.33 22.99
N ARG A 38 3.27 -40.62 23.24
CA ARG A 38 4.43 -41.07 23.95
C ARG A 38 4.88 -40.00 24.95
N ALA A 39 5.08 -40.39 26.20
CA ALA A 39 5.71 -39.55 27.21
C ALA A 39 7.23 -39.60 27.03
N THR A 40 7.88 -38.46 26.99
CA THR A 40 9.34 -38.28 26.94
C THR A 40 9.73 -37.11 27.84
N THR A 41 10.97 -37.11 28.33
CA THR A 41 11.54 -35.94 29.03
C THR A 41 11.64 -34.77 28.01
N GLN A 42 11.23 -33.59 28.41
CA GLN A 42 11.21 -32.39 27.55
C GLN A 42 11.69 -31.17 28.31
N TRP A 43 12.21 -30.19 27.57
CA TRP A 43 12.50 -28.87 28.07
C TRP A 43 11.29 -27.95 27.86
N PHE A 44 10.93 -27.20 28.91
CA PHE A 44 9.84 -26.24 28.91
C PHE A 44 10.35 -24.87 29.35
N ALA A 45 9.96 -23.83 28.61
CA ALA A 45 10.08 -22.45 29.07
C ALA A 45 8.80 -22.08 29.86
N SER A 46 8.96 -21.66 31.10
CA SER A 46 7.81 -21.27 31.93
C SER A 46 7.28 -19.90 31.51
N ILE A 47 6.02 -19.89 31.05
CA ILE A 47 5.33 -18.66 30.67
C ILE A 47 4.73 -17.95 31.90
N ASP A 48 4.37 -18.71 32.92
CA ASP A 48 3.74 -18.15 34.14
C ASP A 48 4.63 -17.11 34.84
N GLN A 49 5.95 -17.27 34.75
CA GLN A 49 6.91 -16.37 35.40
C GLN A 49 6.98 -14.97 34.75
N ILE A 50 6.60 -14.85 33.48
CA ILE A 50 6.69 -13.61 32.69
C ILE A 50 5.34 -13.21 32.08
N ARG A 51 4.25 -13.86 32.48
CA ARG A 51 2.93 -13.64 31.87
C ARG A 51 2.44 -12.20 32.02
N ASP A 52 2.59 -11.62 33.21
CA ASP A 52 2.12 -10.27 33.47
C ASP A 52 2.90 -9.24 32.64
N GLU A 53 4.21 -9.39 32.52
CA GLU A 53 5.06 -8.56 31.66
C GLU A 53 4.68 -8.73 30.17
N LEU A 54 4.41 -9.94 29.74
CA LEU A 54 3.95 -10.19 28.37
C LEU A 54 2.63 -9.48 28.07
N LEU A 55 1.65 -9.54 28.97
CA LEU A 55 0.36 -8.88 28.83
C LEU A 55 0.52 -7.35 28.84
N GLU A 56 1.38 -6.80 29.70
CA GLU A 56 1.70 -5.36 29.69
C GLU A 56 2.33 -4.93 28.36
N GLN A 57 3.28 -5.70 27.86
CA GLN A 57 3.97 -5.39 26.61
C GLN A 57 3.04 -5.46 25.38
N ILE A 58 2.02 -6.32 25.39
CA ILE A 58 1.00 -6.37 24.32
C ILE A 58 0.27 -5.03 24.19
N HIS A 59 -0.07 -4.38 25.31
CA HIS A 59 -0.74 -3.08 25.31
C HIS A 59 0.16 -1.93 24.82
N SER A 60 1.48 -2.09 24.87
CA SER A 60 2.43 -1.08 24.40
C SER A 60 2.64 -1.11 22.88
N VAL A 61 2.15 -2.14 22.18
CA VAL A 61 2.32 -2.37 20.74
C VAL A 61 1.13 -1.79 19.97
N SER A 62 1.40 -1.16 18.83
CA SER A 62 0.37 -0.78 17.86
C SER A 62 -0.04 -1.97 17.01
N TRP A 63 -1.33 -2.33 17.03
CA TRP A 63 -1.86 -3.48 16.29
C TRP A 63 -2.71 -3.03 15.10
N VAL A 64 -2.34 -3.49 13.91
CA VAL A 64 -3.07 -3.23 12.67
C VAL A 64 -3.44 -4.57 12.01
N PRO A 65 -4.72 -4.93 11.94
CA PRO A 65 -5.89 -4.24 12.54
C PRO A 65 -5.94 -4.35 14.07
N ALA A 66 -6.69 -3.43 14.70
CA ALA A 66 -6.75 -3.29 16.16
C ALA A 66 -7.19 -4.57 16.92
N TRP A 67 -7.99 -5.45 16.30
CA TRP A 67 -8.37 -6.74 16.91
C TRP A 67 -7.18 -7.65 17.23
N GLY A 68 -6.01 -7.36 16.64
CA GLY A 68 -4.77 -8.10 16.89
C GLY A 68 -4.34 -8.08 18.35
N GLU A 69 -4.53 -6.96 19.04
CA GLU A 69 -4.25 -6.81 20.47
C GLU A 69 -5.02 -7.83 21.30
N GLN A 70 -6.34 -7.85 21.17
CA GLN A 70 -7.18 -8.78 21.92
C GLN A 70 -6.87 -10.25 21.58
N ARG A 71 -6.55 -10.53 20.32
CA ARG A 71 -6.18 -11.88 19.90
C ARG A 71 -4.88 -12.34 20.52
N MET A 72 -3.85 -11.47 20.55
CA MET A 72 -2.57 -11.80 21.19
C MET A 72 -2.73 -11.92 22.70
N HIS A 73 -3.46 -10.99 23.33
CA HIS A 73 -3.77 -11.03 24.76
C HIS A 73 -4.38 -12.39 25.16
N ASN A 74 -5.44 -12.83 24.49
CA ASN A 74 -6.10 -14.10 24.80
C ASN A 74 -5.16 -15.31 24.62
N MET A 75 -4.29 -15.26 23.62
CA MET A 75 -3.32 -16.33 23.38
C MET A 75 -2.25 -16.44 24.45
N ILE A 76 -1.87 -15.31 25.09
CA ILE A 76 -0.89 -15.31 26.18
C ILE A 76 -1.55 -15.57 27.53
N ALA A 77 -2.74 -14.99 27.78
CA ALA A 77 -3.46 -15.16 29.05
C ALA A 77 -3.73 -16.63 29.36
N ASP A 78 -4.14 -17.41 28.38
CA ASP A 78 -4.48 -18.84 28.51
C ASP A 78 -3.31 -19.79 28.13
N ARG A 79 -2.09 -19.25 27.91
CA ARG A 79 -0.97 -20.05 27.42
C ARG A 79 -0.35 -20.88 28.54
N ASN A 80 -0.20 -22.20 28.27
CA ASN A 80 0.63 -23.07 29.06
C ASN A 80 2.12 -22.87 28.78
N ASP A 81 2.98 -23.47 29.59
CA ASP A 81 4.43 -23.50 29.37
C ASP A 81 4.77 -23.97 27.96
N TRP A 82 5.82 -23.41 27.40
CA TRP A 82 6.24 -23.69 26.02
C TRP A 82 7.24 -24.84 25.99
N CYS A 83 6.87 -26.01 25.46
CA CYS A 83 7.79 -27.08 25.19
C CYS A 83 8.75 -26.66 24.06
N ILE A 84 10.03 -26.40 24.40
CA ILE A 84 11.04 -25.88 23.47
C ILE A 84 11.91 -26.98 22.86
N SER A 85 11.89 -28.21 23.38
CA SER A 85 12.71 -29.32 22.88
C SER A 85 11.99 -30.12 21.79
N ARG A 86 12.77 -30.58 20.81
CA ARG A 86 12.32 -31.46 19.70
C ARG A 86 13.32 -32.57 19.45
N GLN A 87 12.80 -33.78 19.22
CA GLN A 87 13.58 -34.96 18.84
C GLN A 87 13.73 -34.98 17.31
N ARG A 88 14.68 -34.17 16.79
CA ARG A 88 14.97 -34.03 15.35
C ARG A 88 16.46 -34.32 15.09
N ALA A 89 16.74 -34.86 13.91
CA ALA A 89 18.11 -35.07 13.46
C ALA A 89 18.79 -33.80 12.95
N TRP A 90 18.02 -32.77 12.64
CA TRP A 90 18.50 -31.49 12.16
C TRP A 90 17.70 -30.32 12.81
N GLY A 91 18.42 -29.36 13.32
CA GLY A 91 17.91 -28.17 14.00
C GLY A 91 18.99 -27.52 14.85
N VAL A 92 18.67 -26.39 15.48
CA VAL A 92 19.57 -25.71 16.42
C VAL A 92 19.62 -26.52 17.72
N PRO A 93 20.80 -26.87 18.25
CA PRO A 93 20.90 -27.65 19.46
C PRO A 93 20.49 -26.88 20.70
N ILE A 94 19.99 -27.55 21.72
CA ILE A 94 19.80 -27.00 23.05
C ILE A 94 21.15 -27.11 23.78
N PRO A 95 21.82 -25.99 24.12
CA PRO A 95 23.20 -26.01 24.63
C PRO A 95 23.26 -26.36 26.13
N ILE A 96 22.62 -27.46 26.51
CA ILE A 96 22.61 -27.94 27.90
C ILE A 96 23.56 -29.11 28.06
N ILE A 97 24.37 -29.03 29.11
CA ILE A 97 25.27 -30.13 29.53
C ILE A 97 24.78 -30.65 30.87
N TYR A 98 24.85 -31.98 31.06
CA TYR A 98 24.46 -32.64 32.30
C TYR A 98 25.69 -33.16 33.02
N GLY A 99 25.66 -33.10 34.33
CA GLY A 99 26.62 -33.79 35.20
C GLY A 99 26.44 -35.30 35.16
N GLU A 100 27.33 -36.03 35.89
CA GLU A 100 27.25 -37.47 36.00
C GLU A 100 26.04 -38.00 36.79
N ASP A 101 25.42 -37.12 37.61
CA ASP A 101 24.19 -37.38 38.33
C ASP A 101 22.92 -37.00 37.53
N ASP A 102 23.08 -36.76 36.21
CA ASP A 102 22.04 -36.30 35.30
C ASP A 102 21.42 -34.92 35.62
N THR A 103 22.07 -34.15 36.50
CA THR A 103 21.63 -32.77 36.80
C THR A 103 22.01 -31.83 35.62
N PRO A 104 21.06 -31.03 35.06
CA PRO A 104 21.38 -30.06 34.03
C PRO A 104 22.20 -28.89 34.62
N ILE A 105 23.29 -28.54 33.98
CA ILE A 105 24.19 -27.49 34.39
C ILE A 105 23.85 -26.20 33.63
N MET A 106 23.31 -25.20 34.37
CA MET A 106 22.92 -23.91 33.85
C MET A 106 23.98 -22.88 34.14
N ASP A 107 25.17 -22.99 33.55
CA ASP A 107 26.33 -22.15 33.80
C ASP A 107 26.59 -21.23 32.58
N GLN A 108 26.62 -19.91 32.85
CA GLN A 108 26.86 -18.91 31.83
C GLN A 108 28.19 -19.11 31.10
N ALA A 109 29.24 -19.59 31.82
CA ALA A 109 30.52 -19.84 31.19
C ALA A 109 30.48 -20.92 30.10
N ILE A 110 29.62 -21.94 30.27
CA ILE A 110 29.36 -22.94 29.23
C ILE A 110 28.64 -22.30 28.05
N PHE A 111 27.58 -21.52 28.31
CA PHE A 111 26.79 -20.88 27.26
C PHE A 111 27.64 -19.93 26.41
N ASP A 112 28.47 -19.09 27.04
CA ASP A 112 29.38 -18.16 26.37
C ASP A 112 30.42 -18.90 25.53
N HIS A 113 30.99 -20.00 26.06
CA HIS A 113 31.95 -20.84 25.33
C HIS A 113 31.31 -21.51 24.10
N VAL A 114 30.13 -22.09 24.27
CA VAL A 114 29.37 -22.72 23.18
C VAL A 114 28.97 -21.69 22.14
N ALA A 115 28.49 -20.51 22.55
CA ALA A 115 28.14 -19.42 21.64
C ALA A 115 29.35 -18.99 20.78
N LYS A 116 30.54 -18.88 21.37
CA LYS A 116 31.80 -18.61 20.65
C LYS A 116 32.12 -19.70 19.63
N LEU A 117 32.03 -20.97 20.03
CA LEU A 117 32.27 -22.08 19.13
C LEU A 117 31.26 -22.12 17.96
N VAL A 118 29.98 -21.86 18.23
CA VAL A 118 28.94 -21.77 17.20
C VAL A 118 29.18 -20.60 16.25
N GLY A 119 29.61 -19.46 16.78
CA GLY A 119 29.99 -18.30 15.98
C GLY A 119 31.15 -18.54 15.04
N GLU A 120 32.11 -19.40 15.43
CA GLU A 120 33.32 -19.73 14.67
C GLU A 120 33.09 -20.90 13.69
N TYR A 121 32.38 -21.93 14.12
CA TYR A 121 32.27 -23.22 13.37
C TYR A 121 30.85 -23.55 12.93
N GLY A 122 29.84 -22.75 13.32
CA GLY A 122 28.43 -23.04 13.08
C GLY A 122 27.83 -24.03 14.10
N SER A 123 26.50 -24.16 14.09
CA SER A 123 25.76 -24.98 15.07
C SER A 123 26.07 -26.49 15.02
N ASN A 124 26.62 -27.00 13.91
CA ASN A 124 27.02 -28.41 13.79
C ASN A 124 28.10 -28.80 14.80
N VAL A 125 28.91 -27.85 15.27
CA VAL A 125 29.98 -28.09 16.27
C VAL A 125 29.45 -28.82 17.50
N TRP A 126 28.19 -28.54 17.91
CA TRP A 126 27.55 -29.23 19.02
C TRP A 126 27.42 -30.74 18.83
N PHE A 127 27.10 -31.17 17.62
CA PHE A 127 26.89 -32.59 17.31
C PHE A 127 28.19 -33.29 16.97
N GLU A 128 29.12 -32.60 16.33
CA GLU A 128 30.40 -33.18 15.82
C GLU A 128 31.47 -33.35 16.91
N ARG A 129 31.53 -32.46 17.92
CA ARG A 129 32.55 -32.51 18.96
C ARG A 129 32.11 -33.33 20.15
N ASP A 130 33.11 -33.91 20.84
CA ASP A 130 32.91 -34.52 22.16
C ASP A 130 32.52 -33.47 23.19
N VAL A 131 31.77 -33.88 24.24
CA VAL A 131 31.28 -32.97 25.28
C VAL A 131 32.41 -32.19 25.96
N LYS A 132 33.56 -32.80 26.16
CA LYS A 132 34.75 -32.16 26.75
C LYS A 132 35.26 -30.96 25.94
N ASP A 133 35.10 -31.00 24.63
CA ASP A 133 35.52 -29.93 23.72
C ASP A 133 34.47 -28.78 23.62
N LEU A 134 33.30 -28.99 24.20
CA LEU A 134 32.23 -28.00 24.34
C LEU A 134 32.24 -27.28 25.68
N LEU A 135 33.14 -27.67 26.61
CA LEU A 135 33.34 -27.07 27.90
C LEU A 135 34.53 -26.10 27.86
N PRO A 136 34.49 -25.01 28.66
CA PRO A 136 35.68 -24.20 28.86
C PRO A 136 36.89 -25.02 29.37
N GLU A 137 38.10 -24.64 29.01
CA GLU A 137 39.32 -25.32 29.47
C GLU A 137 39.38 -25.38 30.99
N GLY A 138 39.60 -26.59 31.53
CA GLY A 138 39.70 -26.83 32.98
C GLY A 138 38.36 -26.73 33.72
N TYR A 139 37.23 -26.77 33.05
CA TYR A 139 35.91 -26.67 33.67
C TYR A 139 35.66 -27.81 34.66
N THR A 140 35.19 -27.47 35.85
CA THR A 140 34.79 -28.43 36.90
C THR A 140 33.41 -28.02 37.46
N ASN A 141 32.63 -29.02 37.90
CA ASN A 141 31.31 -28.77 38.49
C ASN A 141 31.01 -29.80 39.58
N GLU A 142 30.29 -29.44 40.62
CA GLU A 142 29.93 -30.31 41.76
C GLU A 142 29.06 -31.49 41.34
N HIS A 143 28.26 -31.36 40.28
CA HIS A 143 27.44 -32.44 39.70
C HIS A 143 28.24 -33.41 38.83
N SER A 144 29.56 -33.22 38.69
CA SER A 144 30.47 -34.06 37.92
C SER A 144 31.84 -34.12 38.57
N PRO A 145 31.97 -34.69 39.79
CA PRO A 145 33.23 -34.72 40.54
C PRO A 145 34.32 -35.51 39.83
N ASN A 146 33.96 -36.44 38.96
CA ASN A 146 34.92 -37.24 38.18
C ASN A 146 35.14 -36.67 36.76
N GLY A 147 34.57 -35.52 36.43
CA GLY A 147 34.70 -34.89 35.11
C GLY A 147 33.94 -35.59 34.00
N ILE A 148 32.90 -36.36 34.32
CA ILE A 148 32.03 -37.05 33.35
C ILE A 148 30.83 -36.17 33.05
N PHE A 149 30.70 -35.76 31.79
CA PHE A 149 29.62 -34.89 31.34
C PHE A 149 28.88 -35.54 30.16
N ARG A 150 27.61 -35.15 30.00
CA ARG A 150 26.76 -35.55 28.87
C ARG A 150 26.11 -34.33 28.26
N LYS A 151 26.11 -34.20 26.93
CA LYS A 151 25.41 -33.12 26.24
C LYS A 151 23.98 -33.51 25.92
N GLU A 152 23.11 -32.51 25.82
CA GLU A 152 21.75 -32.65 25.31
C GLU A 152 21.79 -33.00 23.81
N THR A 153 20.85 -33.84 23.37
CA THR A 153 20.72 -34.27 21.97
C THR A 153 19.48 -33.76 21.27
N ASP A 154 18.54 -33.20 22.04
CA ASP A 154 17.36 -32.58 21.48
C ASP A 154 17.73 -31.25 20.81
N THR A 155 16.92 -30.88 19.82
CA THR A 155 17.00 -29.57 19.12
C THR A 155 15.94 -28.61 19.64
N MET A 156 16.17 -27.32 19.44
CA MET A 156 15.17 -26.30 19.74
C MET A 156 13.96 -26.39 18.81
N ASP A 157 12.80 -25.99 19.30
CA ASP A 157 11.64 -25.67 18.48
C ASP A 157 12.01 -24.57 17.47
N VAL A 158 11.71 -24.79 16.18
CA VAL A 158 11.96 -23.82 15.11
C VAL A 158 11.31 -22.45 15.38
N TRP A 159 10.25 -22.40 16.19
CA TRP A 159 9.65 -21.14 16.63
C TRP A 159 10.52 -20.39 17.65
N PHE A 160 11.41 -21.07 18.35
CA PHE A 160 12.44 -20.43 19.16
C PHE A 160 13.47 -19.76 18.26
N ASP A 161 13.96 -20.46 17.24
CA ASP A 161 14.92 -19.90 16.27
C ASP A 161 14.35 -18.66 15.58
N SER A 162 13.14 -18.77 15.04
CA SER A 162 12.47 -17.64 14.36
C SER A 162 12.10 -16.50 15.33
N GLY A 163 11.72 -16.85 16.56
CA GLY A 163 11.41 -15.87 17.60
C GLY A 163 12.62 -15.05 18.06
N SER A 164 13.85 -15.60 17.89
CA SER A 164 15.11 -14.90 18.21
C SER A 164 15.64 -14.02 17.08
N SER A 165 14.96 -13.99 15.92
CA SER A 165 15.43 -13.24 14.74
C SER A 165 15.67 -11.76 14.96
N HIS A 166 14.97 -11.13 15.91
CA HIS A 166 15.19 -9.73 16.28
C HIS A 166 16.59 -9.50 16.87
N THR A 167 17.19 -10.49 17.55
CA THR A 167 18.58 -10.39 18.04
C THR A 167 19.55 -10.41 16.86
N GLY A 168 19.57 -11.51 16.08
CA GLY A 168 20.56 -11.69 15.02
C GLY A 168 20.36 -10.78 13.80
N ALA A 169 19.11 -10.41 13.48
CA ALA A 169 18.83 -9.57 12.31
C ALA A 169 18.85 -8.08 12.60
N MET A 170 18.48 -7.66 13.82
CA MET A 170 18.35 -6.25 14.18
C MET A 170 19.46 -5.80 15.13
N MET A 171 19.55 -6.41 16.31
CA MET A 171 20.46 -5.95 17.36
C MET A 171 21.93 -6.15 16.96
N ASP A 172 22.31 -7.35 16.53
CA ASP A 172 23.69 -7.69 16.16
C ASP A 172 24.21 -6.90 14.96
N ARG A 173 23.31 -6.38 14.13
CA ARG A 173 23.62 -5.53 12.97
C ARG A 173 23.50 -4.03 13.25
N GLY A 174 23.20 -3.65 14.48
CA GLY A 174 23.07 -2.25 14.88
C GLY A 174 21.85 -1.52 14.28
N LEU A 175 20.82 -2.27 13.85
CA LEU A 175 19.60 -1.70 13.27
C LEU A 175 18.58 -1.25 14.34
N GLY A 176 18.89 -1.47 15.62
CA GLY A 176 18.06 -1.05 16.75
C GLY A 176 17.13 -2.15 17.28
N TYR A 177 16.48 -1.84 18.44
CA TYR A 177 15.50 -2.68 19.12
C TYR A 177 14.56 -1.79 19.94
N PRO A 178 13.25 -1.99 19.90
CA PRO A 178 12.51 -2.96 19.07
C PRO A 178 12.46 -2.57 17.57
N ALA A 179 12.10 -3.53 16.71
CA ALA A 179 11.81 -3.26 15.30
C ALA A 179 10.62 -2.31 15.17
N ASP A 180 10.64 -1.43 14.17
CA ASP A 180 9.53 -0.50 13.95
C ASP A 180 8.26 -1.22 13.49
N LEU A 181 8.39 -2.26 12.65
CA LEU A 181 7.27 -3.00 12.07
C LEU A 181 7.59 -4.49 11.95
N TYR A 182 6.65 -5.34 12.44
CA TYR A 182 6.53 -6.75 12.05
C TYR A 182 5.33 -6.90 11.12
N PHE A 183 5.56 -7.52 9.95
CA PHE A 183 4.54 -7.66 8.91
C PHE A 183 4.46 -9.09 8.40
N GLU A 184 3.33 -9.76 8.64
CA GLU A 184 3.08 -11.14 8.23
C GLU A 184 1.58 -11.48 8.22
N GLY A 185 1.26 -12.73 7.83
CA GLY A 185 -0.09 -13.26 7.85
C GLY A 185 -0.69 -13.39 9.24
N SER A 186 -2.01 -13.36 9.30
CA SER A 186 -2.78 -13.43 10.56
C SER A 186 -2.67 -14.78 11.29
N ASP A 187 -2.09 -15.82 10.69
CA ASP A 187 -1.74 -17.08 11.34
C ASP A 187 -0.54 -16.92 12.29
N GLN A 188 0.29 -15.89 12.10
CA GLN A 188 1.49 -15.64 12.89
C GLN A 188 1.22 -15.15 14.32
N TYR A 189 0.00 -14.83 14.67
CA TYR A 189 -0.40 -14.66 16.08
C TYR A 189 -0.13 -15.93 16.91
N ARG A 190 -0.17 -17.10 16.27
CA ARG A 190 0.18 -18.40 16.87
C ARG A 190 1.54 -18.92 16.41
N GLY A 191 2.35 -18.09 15.81
CA GLY A 191 3.66 -18.40 15.28
C GLY A 191 4.67 -17.34 15.64
N TRP A 192 5.24 -16.66 14.63
CA TRP A 192 6.36 -15.74 14.76
C TRP A 192 6.06 -14.53 15.65
N PHE A 193 4.89 -13.91 15.58
CA PHE A 193 4.54 -12.80 16.47
C PHE A 193 4.58 -13.22 17.93
N ASN A 194 4.03 -14.40 18.24
CA ASN A 194 3.95 -14.93 19.58
C ASN A 194 5.32 -15.35 20.13
N SER A 195 6.08 -16.13 19.36
CA SER A 195 7.40 -16.59 19.78
C SER A 195 8.40 -15.44 19.95
N SER A 196 8.35 -14.43 19.04
CA SER A 196 9.18 -13.24 19.15
C SER A 196 8.84 -12.43 20.41
N LEU A 197 7.54 -12.27 20.74
CA LEU A 197 7.11 -11.56 21.94
C LEU A 197 7.65 -12.24 23.21
N ILE A 198 7.48 -13.56 23.31
CA ILE A 198 7.93 -14.32 24.48
C ILE A 198 9.45 -14.19 24.67
N ILE A 199 10.23 -14.40 23.59
CA ILE A 199 11.69 -14.33 23.66
C ILE A 199 12.15 -12.90 23.91
N GLY A 200 11.54 -11.91 23.24
CA GLY A 200 11.89 -10.51 23.43
C GLY A 200 11.67 -10.03 24.87
N VAL A 201 10.53 -10.37 25.47
CA VAL A 201 10.23 -10.01 26.85
C VAL A 201 11.14 -10.78 27.82
N ALA A 202 11.31 -12.10 27.63
CA ALA A 202 12.16 -12.90 28.49
C ALA A 202 13.65 -12.46 28.48
N ALA A 203 14.17 -12.08 27.30
CA ALA A 203 15.58 -11.74 27.15
C ALA A 203 15.87 -10.23 27.36
N HIS A 204 14.93 -9.34 27.06
CA HIS A 204 15.15 -7.89 26.99
C HIS A 204 14.12 -7.07 27.80
N GLY A 205 13.13 -7.71 28.43
CA GLY A 205 12.08 -7.03 29.22
C GLY A 205 11.12 -6.18 28.37
N LYS A 206 11.13 -6.32 27.04
CA LYS A 206 10.36 -5.47 26.13
C LYS A 206 9.92 -6.23 24.88
N ALA A 207 8.73 -5.87 24.35
CA ALA A 207 8.26 -6.39 23.06
C ALA A 207 9.29 -6.12 21.94
N PRO A 208 9.53 -7.08 21.01
CA PRO A 208 10.54 -6.92 19.96
C PRO A 208 10.09 -6.07 18.78
N TYR A 209 8.88 -5.52 18.81
CA TYR A 209 8.26 -4.72 17.77
C TYR A 209 7.42 -3.59 18.37
N LYS A 210 7.38 -2.44 17.65
CA LYS A 210 6.52 -1.29 17.99
C LYS A 210 5.14 -1.44 17.38
N THR A 211 5.08 -1.95 16.15
CA THR A 211 3.84 -2.16 15.38
C THR A 211 3.81 -3.57 14.81
N VAL A 212 2.65 -4.20 14.89
CA VAL A 212 2.35 -5.47 14.20
C VAL A 212 1.27 -5.21 13.16
N LEU A 213 1.62 -5.41 11.89
CA LEU A 213 0.73 -5.32 10.75
C LEU A 213 0.44 -6.73 10.24
N SER A 214 -0.83 -7.17 10.29
CA SER A 214 -1.19 -8.51 9.84
C SER A 214 -2.11 -8.47 8.62
N HIS A 215 -1.87 -9.38 7.69
CA HIS A 215 -2.68 -9.54 6.49
C HIS A 215 -3.45 -10.87 6.46
N GLY A 216 -4.48 -10.92 5.62
CA GLY A 216 -5.21 -12.14 5.30
C GLY A 216 -4.49 -12.97 4.22
N PHE A 217 -5.20 -13.95 3.66
CA PHE A 217 -4.68 -14.84 2.63
C PHE A 217 -5.24 -14.50 1.26
N VAL A 218 -4.48 -14.88 0.23
CA VAL A 218 -4.93 -14.75 -1.15
C VAL A 218 -5.74 -16.00 -1.52
N LEU A 219 -6.98 -15.79 -1.95
CA LEU A 219 -7.93 -16.79 -2.38
C LEU A 219 -8.09 -16.75 -3.91
N ASP A 220 -8.57 -17.83 -4.50
CA ASP A 220 -8.94 -17.83 -5.91
C ASP A 220 -10.14 -16.91 -6.18
N GLY A 221 -10.50 -16.67 -7.45
CA GLY A 221 -11.62 -15.81 -7.83
C GLY A 221 -12.98 -16.24 -7.26
N LYS A 222 -13.12 -17.50 -6.84
CA LYS A 222 -14.33 -18.06 -6.21
C LYS A 222 -14.30 -17.96 -4.68
N GLY A 223 -13.18 -17.51 -4.11
CA GLY A 223 -13.00 -17.40 -2.66
C GLY A 223 -12.53 -18.69 -1.98
N ASN A 224 -11.96 -19.64 -2.72
CA ASN A 224 -11.41 -20.86 -2.15
C ASN A 224 -9.91 -20.69 -1.87
N LYS A 225 -9.43 -21.36 -0.83
CA LYS A 225 -8.00 -21.46 -0.53
C LYS A 225 -7.25 -22.09 -1.69
N MET A 226 -6.19 -21.45 -2.14
CA MET A 226 -5.35 -21.97 -3.20
C MET A 226 -4.49 -23.14 -2.72
N SER A 227 -4.42 -24.19 -3.52
CA SER A 227 -3.52 -25.32 -3.27
C SER A 227 -3.08 -25.97 -4.59
N LYS A 228 -1.87 -26.53 -4.61
CA LYS A 228 -1.36 -27.29 -5.77
C LYS A 228 -2.25 -28.49 -6.11
N SER A 229 -2.84 -29.12 -5.10
CA SER A 229 -3.71 -30.29 -5.28
C SER A 229 -5.06 -29.96 -5.93
N LEU A 230 -5.54 -28.73 -5.77
CA LEU A 230 -6.77 -28.25 -6.42
C LEU A 230 -6.52 -27.63 -7.80
N GLY A 231 -5.26 -27.38 -8.14
CA GLY A 231 -4.89 -26.74 -9.41
C GLY A 231 -5.35 -25.29 -9.57
N ASN A 232 -5.76 -24.63 -8.48
CA ASN A 232 -6.29 -23.26 -8.47
C ASN A 232 -5.25 -22.22 -8.01
N THR A 233 -3.96 -22.58 -7.99
CA THR A 233 -2.88 -21.67 -7.62
C THR A 233 -2.60 -20.67 -8.73
N VAL A 234 -2.47 -19.41 -8.36
CA VAL A 234 -2.03 -18.32 -9.24
C VAL A 234 -0.53 -18.14 -9.08
N ASP A 235 0.19 -18.20 -10.19
CA ASP A 235 1.64 -17.98 -10.22
C ASP A 235 1.91 -16.48 -10.41
N PRO A 236 2.53 -15.78 -9.43
CA PRO A 236 2.82 -14.36 -9.53
C PRO A 236 3.70 -14.00 -10.73
N ILE A 237 4.66 -14.87 -11.10
CA ILE A 237 5.55 -14.61 -12.23
C ILE A 237 4.79 -14.63 -13.56
N LYS A 238 3.79 -15.49 -13.69
CA LYS A 238 2.91 -15.47 -14.89
C LYS A 238 2.11 -14.17 -14.97
N LEU A 239 1.60 -13.67 -13.83
CA LEU A 239 0.90 -12.39 -13.78
C LEU A 239 1.85 -11.23 -14.14
N VAL A 240 3.06 -11.22 -13.61
CA VAL A 240 4.08 -10.23 -13.95
C VAL A 240 4.41 -10.24 -15.44
N ASN A 241 4.55 -11.42 -16.04
CA ASN A 241 4.81 -11.53 -17.47
C ASN A 241 3.63 -11.09 -18.36
N GLN A 242 2.40 -11.22 -17.87
CA GLN A 242 1.19 -10.86 -18.60
C GLN A 242 0.82 -9.38 -18.44
N TYR A 243 0.91 -8.84 -17.23
CA TYR A 243 0.41 -7.51 -16.88
C TYR A 243 1.52 -6.51 -16.55
N GLY A 244 2.70 -6.98 -16.17
CA GLY A 244 3.76 -6.17 -15.58
C GLY A 244 3.74 -6.18 -14.05
N ALA A 245 4.91 -5.97 -13.45
CA ALA A 245 5.08 -6.00 -12.00
C ALA A 245 4.27 -4.89 -11.29
N ASP A 246 4.23 -3.69 -11.87
CA ASP A 246 3.51 -2.54 -11.30
C ASP A 246 2.01 -2.79 -11.15
N ILE A 247 1.39 -3.51 -12.09
CA ILE A 247 -0.04 -3.83 -11.99
C ILE A 247 -0.30 -4.86 -10.89
N VAL A 248 0.59 -5.83 -10.69
CA VAL A 248 0.50 -6.79 -9.58
C VAL A 248 0.67 -6.07 -8.23
N ARG A 249 1.63 -5.13 -8.14
CA ARG A 249 1.83 -4.28 -6.96
C ARG A 249 0.61 -3.40 -6.67
N LEU A 250 0.05 -2.78 -7.72
CA LEU A 250 -1.16 -1.96 -7.59
C LEU A 250 -2.36 -2.78 -7.10
N TRP A 251 -2.54 -4.01 -7.59
CA TRP A 251 -3.55 -4.91 -7.07
C TRP A 251 -3.35 -5.17 -5.58
N ALA A 252 -2.14 -5.55 -5.16
CA ALA A 252 -1.84 -5.91 -3.78
C ALA A 252 -2.11 -4.75 -2.78
N THR A 253 -1.90 -3.51 -3.23
CA THR A 253 -2.12 -2.30 -2.41
C THR A 253 -3.51 -1.68 -2.59
N SER A 254 -4.32 -2.16 -3.53
CA SER A 254 -5.68 -1.66 -3.78
C SER A 254 -6.78 -2.50 -3.13
N VAL A 255 -6.40 -3.57 -2.41
CA VAL A 255 -7.34 -4.47 -1.74
C VAL A 255 -7.30 -4.28 -0.23
N ALA A 256 -8.37 -4.64 0.48
CA ALA A 256 -8.41 -4.66 1.93
C ALA A 256 -7.57 -5.82 2.47
N TYR A 257 -6.26 -5.72 2.35
CA TYR A 257 -5.27 -6.77 2.62
C TYR A 257 -5.30 -7.31 4.05
N GLN A 258 -5.89 -6.59 5.00
CA GLN A 258 -6.08 -7.03 6.40
C GLN A 258 -7.07 -8.21 6.53
N GLN A 259 -7.79 -8.51 5.46
CA GLN A 259 -8.69 -9.64 5.32
C GLN A 259 -8.25 -10.55 4.18
N ASP A 260 -8.89 -11.71 4.02
CA ASP A 260 -8.67 -12.58 2.87
C ASP A 260 -9.11 -11.89 1.58
N VAL A 261 -8.24 -11.87 0.58
CA VAL A 261 -8.44 -11.17 -0.69
C VAL A 261 -8.52 -12.15 -1.85
N ARG A 262 -9.27 -11.78 -2.89
CA ARG A 262 -9.40 -12.61 -4.09
C ARG A 262 -8.50 -12.11 -5.21
N ILE A 263 -8.04 -13.06 -6.01
CA ILE A 263 -7.33 -12.77 -7.26
C ILE A 263 -7.96 -13.55 -8.42
N SER A 264 -8.20 -12.88 -9.52
CA SER A 264 -8.69 -13.48 -10.78
C SER A 264 -8.25 -12.64 -11.97
N ASP A 265 -8.36 -13.19 -13.18
CA ASP A 265 -8.02 -12.47 -14.41
C ASP A 265 -8.92 -11.23 -14.62
N GLU A 266 -10.21 -11.30 -14.22
CA GLU A 266 -11.15 -10.17 -14.28
C GLU A 266 -10.71 -9.03 -13.34
N ILE A 267 -10.31 -9.36 -12.11
CA ILE A 267 -9.80 -8.38 -11.15
C ILE A 267 -8.53 -7.71 -11.68
N MET A 268 -7.59 -8.51 -12.22
CA MET A 268 -6.36 -7.98 -12.79
C MET A 268 -6.62 -7.06 -14.01
N LYS A 269 -7.59 -7.37 -14.84
CA LYS A 269 -8.01 -6.48 -15.95
C LYS A 269 -8.57 -5.15 -15.46
N GLN A 270 -9.38 -5.16 -14.40
CA GLN A 270 -9.91 -3.92 -13.80
C GLN A 270 -8.79 -3.05 -13.24
N VAL A 271 -7.84 -3.64 -12.53
CA VAL A 271 -6.65 -2.92 -12.02
C VAL A 271 -5.82 -2.35 -13.18
N ALA A 272 -5.63 -3.12 -14.24
CA ALA A 272 -4.92 -2.68 -15.44
C ALA A 272 -5.60 -1.48 -16.14
N GLU A 273 -6.94 -1.40 -16.12
CA GLU A 273 -7.65 -0.22 -16.62
C GLU A 273 -7.35 1.04 -15.78
N GLY A 274 -7.35 0.92 -14.45
CA GLY A 274 -6.95 2.01 -13.56
C GLY A 274 -5.51 2.47 -13.83
N TYR A 275 -4.60 1.53 -13.95
CA TYR A 275 -3.20 1.80 -14.31
C TYR A 275 -3.07 2.55 -15.64
N ARG A 276 -3.80 2.13 -16.68
CA ARG A 276 -3.77 2.80 -18.00
C ARG A 276 -4.21 4.26 -17.93
N LYS A 277 -5.22 4.57 -17.11
CA LYS A 277 -5.65 5.97 -16.89
C LYS A 277 -4.52 6.80 -16.29
N ILE A 278 -3.87 6.30 -15.24
CA ILE A 278 -2.72 6.97 -14.62
C ILE A 278 -1.60 7.19 -15.65
N ARG A 279 -1.18 6.14 -16.35
CA ARG A 279 -0.09 6.20 -17.33
C ARG A 279 -0.39 7.16 -18.48
N ASN A 280 -1.60 7.11 -19.05
CA ASN A 280 -2.01 8.00 -20.15
C ASN A 280 -2.05 9.47 -19.71
N THR A 281 -2.53 9.73 -18.50
CA THR A 281 -2.56 11.10 -17.95
C THR A 281 -1.15 11.62 -17.73
N MET A 282 -0.25 10.85 -17.13
CA MET A 282 1.15 11.25 -16.96
C MET A 282 1.86 11.45 -18.30
N ARG A 283 1.58 10.60 -19.29
CA ARG A 283 2.12 10.77 -20.65
C ARG A 283 1.67 12.08 -21.30
N PHE A 284 0.40 12.47 -21.09
CA PHE A 284 -0.10 13.79 -21.54
C PHE A 284 0.63 14.93 -20.83
N VAL A 285 0.77 14.86 -19.52
CA VAL A 285 1.45 15.87 -18.71
C VAL A 285 2.89 16.06 -19.20
N LEU A 286 3.68 14.99 -19.28
CA LEU A 286 5.07 15.05 -19.73
C LEU A 286 5.20 15.54 -21.19
N GLY A 287 4.30 15.10 -22.08
CA GLY A 287 4.30 15.55 -23.48
C GLY A 287 4.08 17.06 -23.63
N ASN A 288 3.30 17.66 -22.73
CA ASN A 288 3.04 19.11 -22.72
C ASN A 288 4.11 19.93 -21.95
N LEU A 289 5.12 19.28 -21.38
CA LEU A 289 6.27 19.90 -20.73
C LEU A 289 7.54 19.85 -21.60
N ASN A 290 7.47 19.34 -22.83
CA ASN A 290 8.64 19.10 -23.69
C ASN A 290 9.44 20.39 -24.00
N ASP A 291 8.77 21.54 -24.10
CA ASP A 291 9.35 22.87 -24.36
C ASP A 291 9.41 23.76 -23.11
N PHE A 292 9.23 23.17 -21.91
CA PHE A 292 9.23 23.86 -20.62
C PHE A 292 10.51 23.54 -19.84
N LYS A 293 11.01 24.54 -19.13
CA LYS A 293 12.15 24.40 -18.21
C LYS A 293 11.79 24.92 -16.83
N ALA A 294 12.48 24.45 -15.80
CA ALA A 294 12.29 24.95 -14.43
C ALA A 294 12.49 26.47 -14.30
N SER A 295 13.29 27.09 -15.21
CA SER A 295 13.44 28.55 -15.31
C SER A 295 12.19 29.29 -15.80
N ASP A 296 11.23 28.58 -16.40
CA ASP A 296 9.99 29.16 -16.93
C ASP A 296 8.83 29.12 -15.90
N LEU A 297 9.11 28.62 -14.68
CA LEU A 297 8.13 28.56 -13.60
C LEU A 297 7.61 29.95 -13.25
N VAL A 298 6.29 30.03 -13.13
CA VAL A 298 5.57 31.20 -12.64
C VAL A 298 5.36 31.08 -11.14
N GLU A 299 5.56 32.17 -10.40
CA GLU A 299 5.29 32.17 -8.95
C GLU A 299 3.82 31.83 -8.67
N ILE A 300 3.56 31.02 -7.63
CA ILE A 300 2.20 30.50 -7.34
C ILE A 300 1.20 31.65 -7.14
N LYS A 301 1.60 32.73 -6.47
CA LYS A 301 0.76 33.91 -6.25
C LYS A 301 0.33 34.64 -7.53
N ASP A 302 1.10 34.46 -8.63
CA ASP A 302 0.86 35.10 -9.93
C ASP A 302 0.08 34.17 -10.89
N LEU A 303 -0.30 32.98 -10.43
CA LEU A 303 -1.15 32.05 -11.17
C LEU A 303 -2.62 32.48 -11.09
N PRO A 304 -3.43 32.28 -12.15
CA PRO A 304 -4.88 32.41 -12.08
C PRO A 304 -5.50 31.54 -10.99
N GLY A 305 -6.65 31.97 -10.45
CA GLY A 305 -7.32 31.29 -9.34
C GLY A 305 -7.61 29.81 -9.61
N VAL A 306 -7.99 29.44 -10.85
CA VAL A 306 -8.22 28.03 -11.21
C VAL A 306 -6.93 27.20 -11.16
N ASP A 307 -5.78 27.80 -11.47
CA ASP A 307 -4.47 27.14 -11.40
C ASP A 307 -4.02 26.97 -9.94
N GLN A 308 -4.23 28.00 -9.11
CA GLN A 308 -4.03 27.92 -7.65
C GLN A 308 -4.93 26.85 -7.02
N TYR A 309 -6.20 26.78 -7.43
CA TYR A 309 -7.12 25.72 -7.01
C TYR A 309 -6.58 24.32 -7.32
N MET A 310 -5.98 24.12 -8.48
CA MET A 310 -5.41 22.81 -8.84
C MET A 310 -4.23 22.43 -7.96
N LEU A 311 -3.40 23.40 -7.55
CA LEU A 311 -2.32 23.15 -6.59
C LEU A 311 -2.86 22.94 -5.17
N ALA A 312 -3.93 23.63 -4.77
CA ALA A 312 -4.62 23.40 -3.50
C ALA A 312 -5.25 21.99 -3.45
N LYS A 313 -5.85 21.54 -4.55
CA LYS A 313 -6.36 20.15 -4.68
C LYS A 313 -5.23 19.12 -4.63
N LEU A 314 -4.05 19.46 -5.12
CA LEU A 314 -2.88 18.61 -5.00
C LEU A 314 -2.36 18.55 -3.56
N ASN A 315 -2.44 19.66 -2.80
CA ASN A 315 -2.19 19.69 -1.36
C ASN A 315 -3.14 18.77 -0.58
N GLU A 316 -4.44 18.82 -0.90
CA GLU A 316 -5.43 17.91 -0.29
C GLU A 316 -5.07 16.43 -0.56
N LEU A 317 -4.71 16.09 -1.80
CA LEU A 317 -4.29 14.74 -2.15
C LEU A 317 -3.05 14.32 -1.37
N MET A 318 -2.02 15.17 -1.27
CA MET A 318 -0.79 14.87 -0.54
C MET A 318 -1.07 14.61 0.96
N LYS A 319 -1.92 15.44 1.58
CA LYS A 319 -2.33 15.28 2.98
C LYS A 319 -3.08 13.95 3.19
N ALA A 320 -4.08 13.66 2.35
CA ALA A 320 -4.88 12.43 2.42
C ALA A 320 -4.02 11.18 2.18
N TYR A 321 -3.09 11.24 1.23
CA TYR A 321 -2.14 10.17 0.95
C TYR A 321 -1.22 9.89 2.15
N ASP A 322 -0.61 10.93 2.72
CA ASP A 322 0.28 10.78 3.88
C ASP A 322 -0.46 10.21 5.09
N GLU A 323 -1.69 10.66 5.35
CA GLU A 323 -2.54 10.14 6.42
C GLU A 323 -2.89 8.66 6.21
N ALA A 324 -3.28 8.29 4.99
CA ALA A 324 -3.59 6.90 4.65
C ALA A 324 -2.37 5.99 4.82
N TYR A 325 -1.19 6.41 4.37
CA TYR A 325 0.06 5.66 4.56
C TYR A 325 0.47 5.56 6.02
N ALA A 326 0.31 6.64 6.81
CA ALA A 326 0.59 6.61 8.24
C ALA A 326 -0.27 5.59 9.00
N ASN A 327 -1.48 5.34 8.49
CA ASN A 327 -2.43 4.35 9.03
C ASN A 327 -2.37 2.98 8.33
N TYR A 328 -1.41 2.77 7.42
CA TYR A 328 -1.30 1.55 6.60
C TYR A 328 -2.55 1.25 5.75
N ASP A 329 -3.33 2.27 5.39
CA ASP A 329 -4.50 2.17 4.51
C ASP A 329 -4.12 2.46 3.04
N PHE A 330 -3.42 1.51 2.44
CA PHE A 330 -2.92 1.65 1.08
C PHE A 330 -4.05 1.67 0.04
N ALA A 331 -5.18 1.01 0.34
CA ALA A 331 -6.32 0.98 -0.57
C ALA A 331 -6.95 2.37 -0.72
N THR A 332 -7.15 3.08 0.37
CA THR A 332 -7.62 4.47 0.35
C THR A 332 -6.62 5.38 -0.38
N ALA A 333 -5.32 5.27 -0.08
CA ALA A 333 -4.31 6.08 -0.78
C ALA A 333 -4.34 5.89 -2.30
N ASN A 334 -4.44 4.65 -2.79
CA ASN A 334 -4.54 4.36 -4.23
C ASN A 334 -5.86 4.85 -4.84
N GLN A 335 -6.95 4.76 -4.10
CA GLN A 335 -8.25 5.24 -4.56
C GLN A 335 -8.27 6.77 -4.70
N GLU A 336 -7.68 7.50 -3.75
CA GLU A 336 -7.53 8.95 -3.83
C GLU A 336 -6.70 9.38 -5.03
N ILE A 337 -5.57 8.71 -5.28
CA ILE A 337 -4.76 8.95 -6.48
C ILE A 337 -5.60 8.72 -7.75
N LEU A 338 -6.29 7.59 -7.87
CA LEU A 338 -7.07 7.26 -9.07
C LEU A 338 -8.22 8.22 -9.29
N ASN A 339 -8.91 8.63 -8.22
CA ASN A 339 -9.97 9.63 -8.25
C ASN A 339 -9.42 10.98 -8.72
N TYR A 340 -8.30 11.41 -8.18
CA TYR A 340 -7.65 12.66 -8.57
C TYR A 340 -7.28 12.67 -10.05
N PHE A 341 -6.63 11.61 -10.53
CA PHE A 341 -6.26 11.48 -11.94
C PHE A 341 -7.48 11.50 -12.86
N THR A 342 -8.56 10.84 -12.46
CA THR A 342 -9.75 10.68 -13.30
C THR A 342 -10.63 11.93 -13.28
N ASN A 343 -10.97 12.42 -12.09
CA ASN A 343 -12.01 13.42 -11.90
C ASN A 343 -11.48 14.85 -11.85
N THR A 344 -10.35 15.06 -11.21
CA THR A 344 -9.79 16.40 -11.00
C THR A 344 -8.85 16.80 -12.13
N LEU A 345 -7.84 15.97 -12.40
CA LEU A 345 -6.83 16.33 -13.37
C LEU A 345 -7.31 16.09 -14.81
N SER A 346 -7.75 14.87 -15.15
CA SER A 346 -8.06 14.50 -16.54
C SER A 346 -9.39 15.07 -17.04
N SER A 347 -10.50 14.93 -16.28
CA SER A 347 -11.84 15.33 -16.75
C SER A 347 -12.16 16.81 -16.56
N PHE A 348 -11.31 17.54 -15.84
CA PHE A 348 -11.48 18.99 -15.65
C PHE A 348 -10.28 19.75 -16.18
N TYR A 349 -9.14 19.75 -15.43
CA TYR A 349 -8.03 20.66 -15.73
C TYR A 349 -7.40 20.40 -17.09
N MET A 350 -7.04 19.17 -17.39
CA MET A 350 -6.46 18.82 -18.68
C MET A 350 -7.43 19.02 -19.83
N ASP A 351 -8.73 18.89 -19.59
CA ASP A 351 -9.70 19.00 -20.68
C ASP A 351 -9.82 20.44 -21.19
N PHE A 352 -10.01 21.42 -20.33
CA PHE A 352 -10.09 22.81 -20.77
C PHE A 352 -8.72 23.40 -21.15
N THR A 353 -7.61 22.93 -20.55
CA THR A 353 -6.28 23.46 -20.84
C THR A 353 -5.68 22.97 -22.15
N LYS A 354 -6.25 21.93 -22.79
CA LYS A 354 -5.86 21.50 -24.14
C LYS A 354 -5.87 22.64 -25.14
N ASP A 355 -6.89 23.48 -25.08
CA ASP A 355 -7.02 24.65 -25.94
C ASP A 355 -5.87 25.62 -25.74
N ILE A 356 -5.44 25.86 -24.49
CA ILE A 356 -4.30 26.71 -24.18
C ILE A 356 -3.00 26.08 -24.67
N LEU A 357 -2.76 24.81 -24.30
CA LEU A 357 -1.51 24.12 -24.56
C LEU A 357 -1.21 23.93 -26.05
N TYR A 358 -2.23 23.69 -26.88
CA TYR A 358 -2.06 23.40 -28.30
C TYR A 358 -2.23 24.59 -29.22
N ILE A 359 -2.94 25.62 -28.75
CA ILE A 359 -3.30 26.76 -29.60
C ILE A 359 -2.44 27.98 -29.35
N GLU A 360 -2.09 28.26 -28.07
CA GLU A 360 -1.30 29.40 -27.70
C GLU A 360 0.15 29.31 -28.20
N ASP A 361 0.77 30.49 -28.34
CA ASP A 361 2.20 30.62 -28.61
C ASP A 361 3.05 29.92 -27.53
N ALA A 362 4.18 29.37 -27.92
CA ALA A 362 5.10 28.70 -27.00
C ALA A 362 5.47 29.55 -25.77
N ASN A 363 5.64 30.87 -25.96
CA ASN A 363 6.01 31.81 -24.90
C ASN A 363 4.80 32.58 -24.34
N SER A 364 3.57 32.17 -24.65
CA SER A 364 2.37 32.79 -24.06
C SER A 364 2.40 32.69 -22.54
N PRO A 365 2.20 33.79 -21.80
CA PRO A 365 2.14 33.75 -20.34
C PRO A 365 1.11 32.75 -19.82
N ARG A 366 -0.06 32.67 -20.44
CA ARG A 366 -1.11 31.73 -20.03
C ARG A 366 -0.69 30.27 -20.23
N ARG A 367 0.01 29.97 -21.30
CA ARG A 367 0.55 28.63 -21.56
C ARG A 367 1.61 28.26 -20.52
N ARG A 368 2.53 29.19 -20.16
CA ARG A 368 3.54 28.96 -19.13
C ARG A 368 2.93 28.77 -17.73
N GLN A 369 1.85 29.47 -17.40
CA GLN A 369 1.10 29.24 -16.16
C GLN A 369 0.54 27.82 -16.09
N VAL A 370 -0.12 27.33 -17.15
CA VAL A 370 -0.62 25.96 -17.22
C VAL A 370 0.52 24.95 -17.10
N GLN A 371 1.62 25.17 -17.83
CA GLN A 371 2.79 24.30 -17.77
C GLN A 371 3.43 24.28 -16.37
N THR A 372 3.43 25.39 -15.64
CA THR A 372 3.85 25.44 -14.24
C THR A 372 3.02 24.51 -13.37
N VAL A 373 1.70 24.52 -13.51
CA VAL A 373 0.81 23.59 -12.78
C VAL A 373 1.11 22.14 -13.16
N LEU A 374 1.27 21.85 -14.46
CA LEU A 374 1.61 20.49 -14.93
C LEU A 374 3.00 20.03 -14.44
N TYR A 375 3.98 20.92 -14.33
CA TYR A 375 5.29 20.62 -13.77
C TYR A 375 5.19 20.18 -12.31
N HIS A 376 4.48 20.94 -11.49
CA HIS A 376 4.28 20.60 -10.10
C HIS A 376 3.51 19.27 -9.94
N HIS A 377 2.50 19.04 -10.78
CA HIS A 377 1.77 17.77 -10.82
C HIS A 377 2.69 16.61 -11.23
N ALA A 378 3.50 16.77 -12.27
CA ALA A 378 4.44 15.73 -12.70
C ALA A 378 5.38 15.32 -11.57
N LYS A 379 6.04 16.29 -10.95
CA LYS A 379 7.02 16.06 -9.88
C LYS A 379 6.40 15.38 -8.66
N THR A 380 5.27 15.90 -8.19
CA THR A 380 4.55 15.34 -7.03
C THR A 380 4.00 13.95 -7.33
N MET A 381 3.33 13.77 -8.47
CA MET A 381 2.71 12.48 -8.81
C MET A 381 3.72 11.37 -9.03
N MET A 382 4.86 11.64 -9.67
CA MET A 382 5.93 10.65 -9.80
C MET A 382 6.39 10.16 -8.42
N LYS A 383 6.51 11.06 -7.45
CA LYS A 383 6.90 10.71 -6.08
C LYS A 383 5.82 9.91 -5.34
N LEU A 384 4.55 10.29 -5.44
CA LEU A 384 3.43 9.53 -4.87
C LEU A 384 3.33 8.13 -5.49
N LEU A 385 3.45 8.02 -6.81
CA LEU A 385 3.37 6.75 -7.53
C LEU A 385 4.55 5.83 -7.26
N SER A 386 5.73 6.36 -6.92
CA SER A 386 6.97 5.58 -6.75
C SER A 386 6.88 4.52 -5.65
N THR A 387 6.00 4.67 -4.69
CA THR A 387 5.79 3.69 -3.60
C THR A 387 5.18 2.37 -4.10
N VAL A 388 4.35 2.43 -5.14
CA VAL A 388 3.62 1.27 -5.69
C VAL A 388 4.02 0.98 -7.12
N LEU A 389 3.97 1.96 -8.00
CA LEU A 389 4.28 1.84 -9.43
C LEU A 389 5.76 2.16 -9.68
N VAL A 390 6.64 1.37 -9.08
CA VAL A 390 8.08 1.66 -8.99
C VAL A 390 8.76 1.79 -10.35
N PHE A 391 8.44 0.89 -11.30
CA PHE A 391 9.03 0.92 -12.64
C PHE A 391 8.45 2.05 -13.49
N THR A 392 7.15 2.28 -13.37
CA THR A 392 6.47 3.36 -14.09
C THR A 392 6.94 4.72 -13.59
N ALA A 393 7.08 4.91 -12.29
CA ALA A 393 7.56 6.17 -11.72
C ALA A 393 9.00 6.49 -12.15
N GLU A 394 9.88 5.50 -12.21
CA GLU A 394 11.25 5.66 -12.70
C GLU A 394 11.26 5.99 -14.20
N GLU A 395 10.48 5.28 -15.03
CA GLU A 395 10.34 5.58 -16.45
C GLU A 395 9.83 7.02 -16.69
N LEU A 396 8.84 7.47 -15.90
CA LEU A 396 8.35 8.85 -15.98
C LEU A 396 9.42 9.86 -15.59
N HIS A 397 10.20 9.56 -14.55
CA HIS A 397 11.29 10.40 -14.10
C HIS A 397 12.42 10.48 -15.14
N ASP A 398 12.76 9.39 -15.82
CA ASP A 398 13.72 9.40 -16.93
C ASP A 398 13.30 10.35 -18.04
N HIS A 399 12.00 10.41 -18.34
CA HIS A 399 11.41 11.28 -19.36
C HIS A 399 11.05 12.70 -18.88
N PHE A 400 11.29 13.03 -17.62
CA PHE A 400 11.06 14.36 -17.06
C PHE A 400 12.31 15.23 -17.28
N HIS A 401 12.38 15.88 -18.45
CA HIS A 401 13.58 16.63 -18.89
C HIS A 401 13.55 18.12 -18.56
N CYS A 402 12.47 18.63 -17.99
CA CYS A 402 12.31 20.06 -17.72
C CYS A 402 12.98 20.54 -16.41
N ASP A 403 13.54 19.63 -15.62
CA ASP A 403 14.30 19.95 -14.40
C ASP A 403 15.73 19.37 -14.53
N GLU A 404 16.71 20.24 -14.78
CA GLU A 404 18.13 19.85 -14.92
C GLU A 404 18.75 19.49 -13.56
N THR A 405 18.11 19.81 -12.45
CA THR A 405 18.57 19.54 -11.08
C THR A 405 17.99 18.27 -10.47
N LYS A 406 17.16 17.53 -11.22
CA LYS A 406 16.56 16.28 -10.74
C LYS A 406 17.63 15.26 -10.36
N ALA A 407 17.35 14.44 -9.36
CA ALA A 407 18.21 13.35 -8.94
C ALA A 407 18.38 12.30 -10.04
N GLU A 408 19.36 11.39 -9.89
CA GLU A 408 19.58 10.28 -10.83
C GLU A 408 18.39 9.31 -10.89
N SER A 409 17.63 9.19 -9.82
CA SER A 409 16.45 8.32 -9.71
C SER A 409 15.34 9.00 -8.92
N ILE A 410 14.07 8.68 -9.23
CA ILE A 410 12.90 9.13 -8.46
C ILE A 410 13.00 8.74 -6.97
N PHE A 411 13.69 7.65 -6.66
CA PHE A 411 13.84 7.18 -5.28
C PHE A 411 14.83 8.05 -4.48
N LEU A 412 15.70 8.78 -5.15
CA LEU A 412 16.65 9.74 -4.55
C LEU A 412 16.08 11.15 -4.49
N GLU A 413 14.96 11.42 -5.15
CA GLU A 413 14.25 12.70 -5.02
C GLU A 413 13.73 12.88 -3.59
N PRO A 414 13.80 14.11 -3.04
CA PRO A 414 13.22 14.40 -1.73
C PRO A 414 11.71 14.15 -1.72
N LYS A 415 11.15 14.03 -0.53
CA LYS A 415 9.70 14.03 -0.36
C LYS A 415 9.16 15.39 -0.85
N TYR A 416 7.96 15.36 -1.44
CA TYR A 416 7.24 16.58 -1.80
C TYR A 416 6.93 17.44 -0.57
N GLU A 417 6.80 18.74 -0.81
CA GLU A 417 6.32 19.72 0.16
C GLU A 417 4.96 20.27 -0.29
N LEU A 418 4.18 20.74 0.66
CA LEU A 418 2.90 21.40 0.36
C LEU A 418 3.18 22.75 -0.28
N PHE A 419 2.34 23.13 -1.23
CA PHE A 419 2.40 24.45 -1.88
C PHE A 419 1.86 25.50 -0.92
N ASP A 420 2.57 26.63 -0.82
CA ASP A 420 2.11 27.81 -0.09
C ASP A 420 1.16 28.62 -0.98
N ILE A 421 -0.12 28.58 -0.66
CA ILE A 421 -1.19 29.24 -1.42
C ILE A 421 -1.89 30.20 -0.49
N GLU A 422 -1.83 31.50 -0.85
CA GLU A 422 -2.51 32.53 -0.08
C GLU A 422 -4.03 32.30 -0.12
N ASN A 423 -4.66 32.28 1.08
CA ASN A 423 -6.09 32.01 1.23
C ASN A 423 -6.55 30.66 0.62
N GLU A 424 -5.77 29.58 0.80
CA GLU A 424 -6.03 28.25 0.23
C GLU A 424 -7.48 27.80 0.48
N GLU A 425 -8.00 27.97 1.69
CA GLU A 425 -9.37 27.57 2.05
C GLU A 425 -10.44 28.34 1.26
N GLU A 426 -10.23 29.63 1.03
CA GLU A 426 -11.15 30.45 0.23
C GLU A 426 -11.12 30.06 -1.25
N VAL A 427 -9.93 29.79 -1.79
CA VAL A 427 -9.75 29.30 -3.16
C VAL A 427 -10.45 27.96 -3.35
N LEU A 428 -10.27 27.02 -2.42
CA LEU A 428 -10.94 25.71 -2.44
C LEU A 428 -12.46 25.86 -2.37
N ALA A 429 -12.98 26.68 -1.45
CA ALA A 429 -14.41 26.89 -1.28
C ALA A 429 -15.04 27.54 -2.53
N TYR A 430 -14.41 28.55 -3.09
CA TYR A 430 -14.88 29.24 -4.29
C TYR A 430 -14.95 28.30 -5.51
N PHE A 431 -13.88 27.59 -5.81
CA PHE A 431 -13.88 26.68 -6.95
C PHE A 431 -14.70 25.40 -6.71
N SER A 432 -14.91 24.98 -5.46
CA SER A 432 -15.88 23.92 -5.17
C SER A 432 -17.30 24.32 -5.58
N LYS A 433 -17.73 25.54 -5.27
CA LYS A 433 -19.00 26.07 -5.79
C LYS A 433 -19.03 26.11 -7.32
N PHE A 434 -17.95 26.57 -7.95
CA PHE A 434 -17.83 26.55 -9.40
C PHE A 434 -18.01 25.13 -9.97
N MET A 435 -17.42 24.12 -9.35
CA MET A 435 -17.55 22.73 -9.81
C MET A 435 -18.99 22.21 -9.69
N GLU A 436 -19.76 22.65 -8.70
CA GLU A 436 -21.19 22.35 -8.60
C GLU A 436 -21.98 22.99 -9.74
N VAL A 437 -21.73 24.27 -10.02
CA VAL A 437 -22.33 24.95 -11.18
C VAL A 437 -21.95 24.26 -12.49
N ARG A 438 -20.68 23.90 -12.66
CA ARG A 438 -20.20 23.18 -13.84
C ARG A 438 -20.90 21.83 -14.02
N LYS A 439 -21.18 21.12 -12.93
CA LYS A 439 -21.93 19.85 -12.96
C LYS A 439 -23.34 20.06 -13.53
N ASP A 440 -24.05 21.10 -13.11
CA ASP A 440 -25.37 21.42 -13.61
C ASP A 440 -25.32 21.81 -15.09
N VAL A 441 -24.36 22.63 -15.50
CA VAL A 441 -24.15 23.01 -16.91
C VAL A 441 -23.87 21.80 -17.79
N LEU A 442 -23.01 20.88 -17.34
CA LEU A 442 -22.73 19.66 -18.09
C LEU A 442 -23.97 18.76 -18.21
N LYS A 443 -24.75 18.65 -17.14
CA LYS A 443 -26.01 17.89 -17.11
C LYS A 443 -27.05 18.47 -18.06
N SER A 444 -27.18 19.78 -18.11
CA SER A 444 -28.14 20.44 -19.02
C SER A 444 -27.84 20.17 -20.50
N MET A 445 -26.58 19.94 -20.86
CA MET A 445 -26.18 19.63 -22.24
C MET A 445 -26.43 18.16 -22.65
N GLU A 446 -26.72 17.27 -21.69
CA GLU A 446 -26.96 15.85 -22.01
C GLU A 446 -28.19 15.64 -22.90
N GLY A 447 -29.23 16.45 -22.72
CA GLY A 447 -30.43 16.44 -23.58
C GLY A 447 -30.09 16.64 -25.04
N LEU A 448 -29.35 17.71 -25.35
CA LEU A 448 -28.92 18.04 -26.72
C LEU A 448 -28.02 16.94 -27.33
N ARG A 449 -27.18 16.29 -26.54
CA ARG A 449 -26.35 15.16 -27.00
C ARG A 449 -27.17 13.92 -27.30
N ASN A 450 -28.12 13.58 -26.43
CA ASN A 450 -28.99 12.41 -26.60
C ASN A 450 -29.89 12.56 -27.84
N GLU A 451 -30.36 13.77 -28.12
CA GLU A 451 -31.12 14.13 -29.30
C GLU A 451 -30.24 14.31 -30.55
N LYS A 452 -28.91 14.17 -30.41
CA LYS A 452 -27.90 14.33 -31.47
C LYS A 452 -27.92 15.72 -32.16
N LEU A 453 -28.37 16.72 -31.46
CA LEU A 453 -28.37 18.12 -31.92
C LEU A 453 -26.97 18.74 -31.89
N ILE A 454 -26.14 18.27 -30.96
CA ILE A 454 -24.71 18.62 -30.84
C ILE A 454 -23.85 17.36 -30.85
N LYS A 455 -22.64 17.48 -31.37
CA LYS A 455 -21.60 16.44 -31.35
C LYS A 455 -20.58 16.67 -30.22
N SER A 456 -20.38 17.95 -29.86
CA SER A 456 -19.42 18.40 -28.86
C SER A 456 -20.04 19.54 -28.03
N ASN A 457 -19.59 19.70 -26.79
CA ASN A 457 -19.96 20.85 -25.96
C ASN A 457 -19.57 22.18 -26.61
N MET A 458 -18.50 22.21 -27.40
CA MET A 458 -18.04 23.39 -28.14
C MET A 458 -19.08 23.94 -29.14
N GLU A 459 -20.16 23.19 -29.46
CA GLU A 459 -21.27 23.65 -30.30
C GLU A 459 -22.41 24.27 -29.49
N THR A 460 -22.23 24.54 -28.20
CA THR A 460 -23.30 24.91 -27.28
C THR A 460 -23.20 26.38 -26.86
N LYS A 461 -24.31 27.08 -26.87
CA LYS A 461 -24.51 28.32 -26.14
C LYS A 461 -25.24 28.02 -24.84
N VAL A 462 -24.71 28.51 -23.74
CA VAL A 462 -25.27 28.39 -22.38
C VAL A 462 -25.76 29.74 -21.91
N THR A 463 -27.05 29.86 -21.59
CA THR A 463 -27.63 31.01 -20.87
C THR A 463 -27.80 30.58 -19.43
N LEU A 464 -27.12 31.27 -18.49
CA LEU A 464 -26.95 30.87 -17.11
C LEU A 464 -27.44 31.97 -16.17
N SER A 465 -28.39 31.65 -15.29
CA SER A 465 -28.83 32.49 -14.17
C SER A 465 -28.49 31.82 -12.86
N LEU A 466 -27.54 32.39 -12.11
CA LEU A 466 -27.03 31.83 -10.86
C LEU A 466 -27.99 32.08 -9.70
N LYS A 467 -28.23 31.06 -8.85
CA LYS A 467 -28.93 31.25 -7.58
C LYS A 467 -28.10 32.11 -6.62
N ASP A 468 -28.71 32.72 -5.64
CA ASP A 468 -28.07 33.72 -4.76
C ASP A 468 -26.77 33.25 -4.12
N GLU A 469 -26.70 32.01 -3.69
CA GLU A 469 -25.52 31.38 -3.07
C GLU A 469 -24.31 31.24 -4.03
N TYR A 470 -24.56 31.22 -5.34
CA TYR A 470 -23.56 31.04 -6.39
C TYR A 470 -23.27 32.27 -7.23
N LYS A 471 -23.85 33.46 -6.87
CA LYS A 471 -23.69 34.70 -7.64
C LYS A 471 -22.26 35.18 -7.79
N ASP A 472 -21.40 34.85 -6.84
CA ASP A 472 -19.97 35.15 -6.88
C ASP A 472 -19.23 34.46 -8.05
N ILE A 473 -19.76 33.36 -8.57
CA ILE A 473 -19.21 32.66 -9.75
C ILE A 473 -19.28 33.52 -11.02
N ALA A 474 -20.16 34.55 -11.04
CA ALA A 474 -20.20 35.52 -12.12
C ALA A 474 -18.88 36.31 -12.28
N ASN A 475 -18.01 36.34 -11.27
CA ASN A 475 -16.68 36.94 -11.38
C ASN A 475 -15.78 36.22 -12.39
N LEU A 476 -16.08 34.95 -12.72
CA LEU A 476 -15.41 34.19 -13.76
C LEU A 476 -15.97 34.38 -15.17
N LYS A 477 -16.83 35.39 -15.41
CA LYS A 477 -17.58 35.58 -16.67
C LYS A 477 -16.70 35.45 -17.92
N ASP A 478 -15.47 35.97 -17.87
CA ASP A 478 -14.55 35.98 -19.01
C ASP A 478 -13.90 34.58 -19.24
N ASP A 479 -13.85 33.72 -18.23
CA ASP A 479 -13.26 32.41 -18.26
C ASP A 479 -14.30 31.28 -18.43
N LEU A 480 -15.60 31.54 -18.13
CA LEU A 480 -16.65 30.52 -18.12
C LEU A 480 -16.75 29.74 -19.44
N LYS A 481 -16.60 30.46 -20.59
CA LYS A 481 -16.59 29.83 -21.92
C LYS A 481 -15.55 28.71 -22.01
N GLN A 482 -14.35 28.99 -21.55
CA GLN A 482 -13.23 28.04 -21.56
C GLN A 482 -13.39 26.95 -20.51
N LEU A 483 -13.78 27.31 -19.28
CA LEU A 483 -13.93 26.37 -18.17
C LEU A 483 -15.08 25.38 -18.37
N PHE A 484 -16.16 25.76 -19.08
CA PHE A 484 -17.24 24.87 -19.49
C PHE A 484 -16.99 24.18 -20.83
N ILE A 485 -15.99 24.66 -21.60
CA ILE A 485 -15.66 24.16 -22.95
C ILE A 485 -16.86 24.29 -23.91
N VAL A 486 -17.43 25.50 -23.99
CA VAL A 486 -18.62 25.82 -24.81
C VAL A 486 -18.34 26.98 -25.77
N ALA A 487 -19.22 27.16 -26.79
CA ALA A 487 -19.07 28.24 -27.73
C ALA A 487 -19.31 29.60 -27.10
N LYS A 488 -20.35 29.74 -26.24
CA LYS A 488 -20.74 31.01 -25.63
C LYS A 488 -21.41 30.79 -24.28
N VAL A 489 -21.15 31.69 -23.34
CA VAL A 489 -21.86 31.77 -22.05
C VAL A 489 -22.46 33.16 -21.93
N GLU A 490 -23.75 33.25 -21.60
CA GLU A 490 -24.45 34.48 -21.29
C GLU A 490 -24.98 34.40 -19.88
N LEU A 491 -24.53 35.31 -19.02
CA LEU A 491 -25.06 35.48 -17.66
C LEU A 491 -26.29 36.40 -17.70
N VAL A 492 -27.36 35.92 -17.10
CA VAL A 492 -28.64 36.64 -17.03
C VAL A 492 -29.22 36.58 -15.61
N ASP A 493 -30.25 37.38 -15.33
CA ASP A 493 -31.07 37.28 -14.11
C ASP A 493 -32.48 36.83 -14.54
N ASP A 494 -32.65 35.54 -14.81
CA ASP A 494 -33.89 34.96 -15.32
C ASP A 494 -34.20 33.62 -14.66
N THR A 495 -35.18 33.61 -13.80
CA THR A 495 -35.65 32.44 -13.05
C THR A 495 -36.70 31.63 -13.83
N THR A 496 -37.03 32.01 -15.07
CA THR A 496 -37.98 31.26 -15.92
C THR A 496 -37.31 30.13 -16.74
N LEU A 497 -35.97 30.08 -16.74
CA LEU A 497 -35.18 29.02 -17.36
C LEU A 497 -35.36 27.71 -16.61
N GLU A 498 -34.89 26.62 -17.19
CA GLU A 498 -34.92 25.28 -16.56
C GLU A 498 -34.15 25.30 -15.24
N GLU A 499 -34.75 24.84 -14.15
CA GLU A 499 -34.18 24.88 -12.81
C GLU A 499 -33.25 23.69 -12.58
N TYR A 500 -32.04 23.98 -12.06
CA TYR A 500 -31.05 23.04 -11.56
C TYR A 500 -30.72 23.34 -10.09
N GLU A 501 -29.81 22.55 -9.51
CA GLU A 501 -29.46 22.67 -8.10
C GLU A 501 -28.86 24.03 -7.76
N THR A 502 -27.93 24.54 -8.59
CA THR A 502 -27.16 25.75 -8.38
C THR A 502 -27.67 26.98 -9.19
N SER A 503 -28.43 26.71 -10.24
CA SER A 503 -28.71 27.71 -11.27
C SER A 503 -29.97 27.40 -12.08
N TYR A 504 -30.42 28.37 -12.87
CA TYR A 504 -31.40 28.20 -13.95
C TYR A 504 -30.65 28.24 -15.27
N ILE A 505 -30.86 27.26 -16.15
CA ILE A 505 -30.04 27.07 -17.35
C ILE A 505 -30.91 26.85 -18.58
N LYS A 506 -30.53 27.53 -19.67
CA LYS A 506 -30.99 27.19 -21.02
C LYS A 506 -29.78 26.87 -21.88
N VAL A 507 -29.83 25.73 -22.59
CA VAL A 507 -28.80 25.34 -23.54
C VAL A 507 -29.38 25.22 -24.93
N GLU A 508 -28.66 25.70 -25.92
CA GLU A 508 -29.05 25.67 -27.32
C GLU A 508 -27.81 25.44 -28.21
N LYS A 509 -28.04 24.89 -29.42
CA LYS A 509 -26.98 24.80 -30.41
C LYS A 509 -26.54 26.18 -30.83
N PHE A 510 -25.24 26.44 -30.79
CA PHE A 510 -24.68 27.70 -31.24
C PHE A 510 -24.55 27.74 -32.77
N ASN A 511 -25.14 28.73 -33.39
CA ASN A 511 -25.12 28.95 -34.83
C ASN A 511 -23.99 29.91 -35.23
N GLY A 512 -22.73 29.48 -35.08
CA GLY A 512 -21.55 30.25 -35.43
C GLY A 512 -20.63 29.50 -36.39
N VAL A 513 -19.46 30.11 -36.66
CA VAL A 513 -18.43 29.57 -37.53
C VAL A 513 -17.40 28.82 -36.72
N GLN A 514 -17.06 27.59 -37.16
CA GLN A 514 -16.01 26.79 -36.51
C GLN A 514 -14.63 27.22 -37.02
N CYS A 515 -13.74 27.58 -36.12
CA CYS A 515 -12.33 27.80 -36.45
C CYS A 515 -11.62 26.48 -36.72
N PRO A 516 -11.01 26.26 -37.91
CA PRO A 516 -10.39 24.99 -38.27
C PRO A 516 -9.11 24.66 -37.48
N ARG A 517 -8.52 25.65 -36.78
CA ARG A 517 -7.31 25.44 -35.98
C ARG A 517 -7.63 25.05 -34.53
N CYS A 518 -8.52 25.80 -33.83
CA CYS A 518 -8.84 25.49 -32.42
C CYS A 518 -10.13 24.69 -32.24
N TRP A 519 -10.93 24.51 -33.31
CA TRP A 519 -12.19 23.81 -33.37
C TRP A 519 -13.32 24.42 -32.52
N ASN A 520 -13.07 25.55 -31.86
CA ASN A 520 -14.09 26.32 -31.17
C ASN A 520 -15.00 27.08 -32.17
N TYR A 521 -16.21 27.39 -31.73
CA TYR A 521 -17.18 28.14 -32.51
C TYR A 521 -17.21 29.60 -32.08
N PHE A 522 -17.39 30.51 -33.03
CA PHE A 522 -17.35 31.97 -32.86
C PHE A 522 -18.46 32.64 -33.64
N ASP A 523 -18.84 33.84 -33.24
CA ASP A 523 -19.66 34.71 -34.07
C ASP A 523 -18.83 35.16 -35.30
N GLU A 524 -19.50 35.50 -36.42
CA GLU A 524 -18.82 35.85 -37.69
C GLU A 524 -17.86 37.04 -37.54
N ASP A 525 -18.18 37.98 -36.69
CA ASP A 525 -17.38 39.19 -36.41
C ASP A 525 -16.12 38.90 -35.55
N GLU A 526 -16.05 37.74 -34.90
CA GLU A 526 -14.87 37.23 -34.20
C GLU A 526 -13.88 36.51 -35.12
N MET A 527 -14.23 36.32 -36.39
CA MET A 527 -13.40 35.65 -37.37
C MET A 527 -12.51 36.62 -38.15
N ASN A 528 -11.26 36.21 -38.39
CA ASN A 528 -10.31 36.91 -39.26
C ASN A 528 -9.95 35.94 -40.43
N GLY A 529 -10.72 36.05 -41.51
CA GLY A 529 -10.72 35.08 -42.59
C GLY A 529 -11.28 33.75 -42.15
N GLU A 530 -10.55 32.65 -42.35
CA GLU A 530 -10.95 31.31 -41.93
C GLU A 530 -10.66 31.01 -40.45
N LEU A 531 -9.81 31.81 -39.79
CA LEU A 531 -9.38 31.60 -38.40
C LEU A 531 -10.11 32.55 -37.45
N CYS A 532 -10.31 32.14 -36.22
CA CYS A 532 -10.68 33.09 -35.18
C CYS A 532 -9.55 34.10 -34.90
N SER A 533 -9.90 35.29 -34.36
CA SER A 533 -8.94 36.36 -34.12
C SER A 533 -7.70 35.92 -33.33
N ARG A 534 -7.90 35.07 -32.31
CA ARG A 534 -6.79 34.47 -31.51
C ARG A 534 -5.90 33.60 -32.37
N CYS A 535 -6.47 32.66 -33.11
CA CYS A 535 -5.67 31.75 -33.96
C CYS A 535 -4.95 32.48 -35.07
N ALA A 536 -5.54 33.50 -35.67
CA ALA A 536 -4.92 34.36 -36.67
C ALA A 536 -3.70 35.08 -36.12
N SER A 537 -3.81 35.68 -34.93
CA SER A 537 -2.69 36.39 -34.29
C SER A 537 -1.49 35.46 -33.96
N VAL A 538 -1.75 34.22 -33.54
CA VAL A 538 -0.70 33.24 -33.26
C VAL A 538 -0.07 32.74 -34.57
N ALA A 539 -0.86 32.47 -35.60
CA ALA A 539 -0.36 32.00 -36.89
C ALA A 539 0.54 33.06 -37.59
N HIS A 540 0.24 34.35 -37.46
CA HIS A 540 1.09 35.43 -37.96
C HIS A 540 2.45 35.47 -37.26
N ARG A 541 2.48 35.31 -35.93
CA ARG A 541 3.75 35.32 -35.16
C ARG A 541 4.63 34.10 -35.40
N VAL A 542 4.07 32.97 -35.81
CA VAL A 542 4.85 31.76 -36.14
C VAL A 542 5.43 31.83 -37.58
N ALA A 543 4.84 32.68 -38.43
CA ALA A 543 5.29 32.90 -39.82
C ALA A 543 6.37 33.97 -39.96
N GLU A 544 6.57 34.83 -38.96
CA GLU A 544 7.69 35.76 -38.81
C GLU A 544 8.89 35.10 -38.12
#